data_02a6cd8b3369d81ff7902702017f4de6
#
_entry.id   02a6cd8b3369d81ff7902702017f4de6
#
_cell.length_a   1.000
_cell.length_b   1.000
_cell.length_c   1.000
_cell.angle_alpha   90.00
_cell.angle_beta   90.00
_cell.angle_gamma   90.00
#
_symmetry.space_group_name_H-M   'P 1'
#
loop_
_entity.id
_entity.type
_entity.pdbx_description
1 polymer ?
#
loop_
_entity_poly.entity_id
_entity_poly.type
_entity_poly.pdbx_seq_one_letter_code
_entity_poly.pdbx_strand_id
1 'polypeptide(L)'
;MKTIFNYMTIMALLFTFTGCEEEEVMTFGEERGVNFVIYEAAYGTYKDDYKNLETEYNFFKEYANNTTMELPPYQVSIGVQLEGEFSDKPLKVKVKAEPVEGYEQLAVELPEEVIVEAGEYRANFTVACARPSVYNEECKVKIVFDYDNSDVIAGTKERQEYIITLKDEAIWEDMYVASLEEWNEMYSPYIGTAGEVKVRFIYTALKNINYHYAWTNSLYYYIIMGRPTWGFTATEMDCLRTQLEAYNASHDAPLAEPDGTLVTFPN
;
A
#
# COMPACT_ATOMS: atom_id res chain seq x y z
N MET A 1 -60.99 -41.48 3.27
CA MET A 1 -60.38 -40.23 2.76
C MET A 1 -60.14 -39.16 3.83
N LYS A 2 -60.93 -39.00 4.87
CA LYS A 2 -60.66 -37.97 5.91
C LYS A 2 -59.44 -38.24 6.80
N THR A 3 -59.03 -39.48 6.99
CA THR A 3 -57.90 -39.85 7.84
C THR A 3 -56.52 -39.57 7.20
N ILE A 4 -56.44 -39.70 5.87
CA ILE A 4 -55.19 -39.44 5.13
C ILE A 4 -54.88 -37.94 5.06
N PHE A 5 -55.92 -37.11 5.00
CA PHE A 5 -55.78 -35.67 4.98
C PHE A 5 -55.21 -35.09 6.30
N ASN A 6 -55.60 -35.69 7.44
CA ASN A 6 -55.11 -35.28 8.74
C ASN A 6 -53.63 -35.63 8.95
N TYR A 7 -53.15 -36.75 8.41
CA TYR A 7 -51.70 -37.10 8.54
C TYR A 7 -50.82 -36.23 7.63
N MET A 8 -51.29 -35.83 6.45
CA MET A 8 -50.55 -34.89 5.59
C MET A 8 -50.46 -33.48 6.21
N THR A 9 -51.49 -33.01 6.89
CA THR A 9 -51.48 -31.69 7.55
C THR A 9 -50.55 -31.67 8.77
N ILE A 10 -50.49 -32.77 9.55
CA ILE A 10 -49.57 -32.90 10.66
C ILE A 10 -48.12 -33.04 10.22
N MET A 11 -47.89 -33.73 9.09
CA MET A 11 -46.54 -33.87 8.52
C MET A 11 -46.04 -32.57 7.90
N ALA A 12 -46.92 -31.73 7.31
CA ALA A 12 -46.56 -30.41 6.80
C ALA A 12 -46.23 -29.40 7.91
N LEU A 13 -46.82 -29.53 9.11
CA LEU A 13 -46.55 -28.69 10.26
C LEU A 13 -45.23 -29.03 10.96
N LEU A 14 -44.70 -30.26 10.78
CA LEU A 14 -43.41 -30.68 11.36
C LEU A 14 -42.21 -30.21 10.55
N PHE A 15 -42.38 -29.78 9.29
CA PHE A 15 -41.30 -29.26 8.45
C PHE A 15 -41.11 -27.75 8.53
N THR A 16 -41.92 -27.02 9.27
CA THR A 16 -41.78 -25.55 9.41
C THR A 16 -40.94 -25.11 10.60
N PHE A 17 -40.34 -26.03 11.37
CA PHE A 17 -39.48 -25.70 12.51
C PHE A 17 -38.00 -26.02 12.30
N THR A 18 -37.60 -26.38 11.10
CA THR A 18 -36.15 -26.53 10.82
C THR A 18 -35.70 -25.37 9.96
N GLY A 19 -35.25 -24.29 10.59
CA GLY A 19 -34.65 -23.24 9.79
C GLY A 19 -34.63 -21.84 10.43
N CYS A 20 -34.45 -21.75 11.72
CA CYS A 20 -33.68 -20.65 12.28
C CYS A 20 -32.48 -21.32 12.94
N GLU A 21 -31.35 -21.31 12.25
CA GLU A 21 -30.10 -21.19 12.98
C GLU A 21 -30.26 -19.91 13.78
N GLU A 22 -30.45 -20.02 15.08
CA GLU A 22 -30.24 -18.93 15.99
C GLU A 22 -28.79 -18.52 15.73
N GLU A 23 -28.59 -17.40 15.00
CA GLU A 23 -27.35 -16.66 15.13
C GLU A 23 -27.16 -16.53 16.65
N GLU A 24 -26.14 -17.17 17.19
CA GLU A 24 -25.77 -16.98 18.59
C GLU A 24 -25.61 -15.48 18.76
N VAL A 25 -26.59 -14.87 19.41
CA VAL A 25 -26.45 -13.49 19.86
C VAL A 25 -25.28 -13.55 20.83
N MET A 26 -24.10 -13.13 20.37
CA MET A 26 -22.93 -13.01 21.23
C MET A 26 -23.32 -12.08 22.37
N THR A 27 -23.63 -12.67 23.52
CA THR A 27 -23.76 -11.91 24.76
C THR A 27 -22.35 -11.47 25.10
N PHE A 28 -22.05 -10.21 24.80
CA PHE A 28 -20.78 -9.60 25.18
C PHE A 28 -20.66 -9.70 26.69
N GLY A 29 -19.76 -10.57 27.15
CA GLY A 29 -19.31 -10.61 28.52
C GLY A 29 -18.47 -9.39 28.89
N GLU A 30 -17.60 -9.49 29.86
CA GLU A 30 -16.64 -8.42 30.20
C GLU A 30 -15.56 -8.24 29.11
N GLU A 31 -15.40 -9.22 28.21
CA GLU A 31 -14.46 -9.19 27.11
C GLU A 31 -14.96 -8.33 25.95
N ARG A 32 -14.07 -7.60 25.33
CA ARG A 32 -14.36 -6.67 24.21
C ARG A 32 -13.82 -7.26 22.91
N GLY A 33 -14.69 -7.40 21.91
CA GLY A 33 -14.28 -7.73 20.54
C GLY A 33 -13.54 -6.55 19.90
N VAL A 34 -12.54 -6.83 19.06
CA VAL A 34 -11.83 -5.79 18.29
C VAL A 34 -11.87 -6.10 16.81
N ASN A 35 -11.97 -5.03 16.00
CA ASN A 35 -12.03 -5.07 14.55
C ASN A 35 -11.11 -4.03 13.92
N PHE A 36 -10.60 -4.32 12.75
CA PHE A 36 -10.05 -3.29 11.88
C PHE A 36 -11.15 -2.42 11.28
N VAL A 37 -10.83 -1.14 11.10
CA VAL A 37 -11.65 -0.16 10.40
C VAL A 37 -10.76 0.73 9.54
N ILE A 38 -11.34 1.31 8.47
CA ILE A 38 -10.64 2.28 7.65
C ILE A 38 -10.50 3.58 8.44
N TYR A 39 -9.27 4.08 8.55
CA TYR A 39 -8.99 5.39 9.11
C TYR A 39 -8.41 6.33 8.05
N GLU A 40 -9.12 7.41 7.75
CA GLU A 40 -8.67 8.44 6.82
C GLU A 40 -7.88 9.52 7.56
N ALA A 41 -6.57 9.34 7.64
CA ALA A 41 -5.67 10.23 8.39
C ALA A 41 -5.77 11.71 7.93
N ALA A 42 -6.00 11.95 6.64
CA ALA A 42 -6.17 13.30 6.08
C ALA A 42 -7.38 14.07 6.65
N TYR A 43 -8.39 13.35 7.11
CA TYR A 43 -9.63 13.93 7.64
C TYR A 43 -9.82 13.64 9.14
N GLY A 44 -9.00 12.78 9.73
CA GLY A 44 -9.15 12.33 11.11
C GLY A 44 -10.44 11.54 11.34
N THR A 45 -10.94 10.82 10.34
CA THR A 45 -12.25 10.14 10.38
C THR A 45 -12.14 8.65 10.15
N TYR A 46 -13.09 7.92 10.73
CA TYR A 46 -13.25 6.48 10.52
C TYR A 46 -14.40 6.21 9.55
N LYS A 47 -14.19 5.30 8.62
CA LYS A 47 -15.26 4.80 7.73
C LYS A 47 -15.77 3.46 8.20
N ASP A 48 -17.08 3.30 8.19
CA ASP A 48 -17.74 2.03 8.48
C ASP A 48 -17.77 1.07 7.26
N ASP A 49 -17.05 1.40 6.19
CA ASP A 49 -16.86 0.50 5.05
C ASP A 49 -15.76 -0.50 5.37
N TYR A 50 -16.17 -1.71 5.74
CA TYR A 50 -15.28 -2.82 6.13
C TYR A 50 -15.14 -3.88 5.02
N LYS A 51 -15.68 -3.63 3.83
CA LYS A 51 -15.58 -4.59 2.72
C LYS A 51 -14.19 -4.55 2.06
N ASN A 52 -13.45 -3.47 2.27
CA ASN A 52 -12.14 -3.23 1.66
C ASN A 52 -11.14 -2.80 2.74
N LEU A 53 -10.85 -3.71 3.68
CA LEU A 53 -9.78 -3.51 4.69
C LEU A 53 -8.42 -3.74 4.05
N GLU A 54 -8.08 -2.86 3.09
CA GLU A 54 -6.85 -2.93 2.33
C GLU A 54 -6.31 -1.54 1.98
N THR A 55 -5.01 -1.47 1.77
CA THR A 55 -4.32 -0.31 1.21
C THR A 55 -3.44 -0.77 0.07
N GLU A 56 -3.57 -0.12 -1.08
CA GLU A 56 -2.67 -0.29 -2.21
C GLU A 56 -1.88 0.99 -2.46
N TYR A 57 -0.59 0.85 -2.76
CA TYR A 57 0.25 1.98 -3.07
C TYR A 57 1.36 1.61 -4.06
N ASN A 58 1.67 2.55 -4.98
CA ASN A 58 2.75 2.41 -5.95
C ASN A 58 3.82 3.48 -5.71
N PHE A 59 5.02 3.06 -5.33
CA PHE A 59 6.15 3.94 -5.05
C PHE A 59 6.66 4.71 -6.25
N PHE A 60 6.40 4.26 -7.46
CA PHE A 60 6.90 4.92 -8.67
C PHE A 60 6.59 6.41 -8.72
N LYS A 61 5.41 6.82 -8.23
CA LYS A 61 4.99 8.23 -8.18
C LYS A 61 5.89 9.10 -7.29
N GLU A 62 6.54 8.50 -6.30
CA GLU A 62 7.36 9.24 -5.36
C GLU A 62 8.69 9.70 -5.97
N TYR A 63 9.22 9.01 -6.97
CA TYR A 63 10.45 9.45 -7.64
C TYR A 63 10.31 10.83 -8.29
N ALA A 64 9.13 11.15 -8.81
CA ALA A 64 8.84 12.48 -9.32
C ALA A 64 8.71 13.55 -8.23
N ASN A 65 8.50 13.14 -6.98
CA ASN A 65 8.32 14.06 -5.84
C ASN A 65 9.56 14.20 -4.96
N ASN A 66 10.52 13.28 -5.09
CA ASN A 66 11.74 13.25 -4.30
C ASN A 66 12.96 13.71 -5.08
N THR A 67 14.02 14.08 -4.35
CA THR A 67 15.31 14.53 -4.92
C THR A 67 16.39 13.46 -4.78
N THR A 68 16.07 12.31 -4.22
CA THR A 68 16.98 11.17 -4.02
C THR A 68 16.28 9.88 -4.44
N MET A 69 17.07 8.83 -4.70
CA MET A 69 16.57 7.48 -4.99
C MET A 69 16.10 6.73 -3.73
N GLU A 70 16.50 7.20 -2.55
CA GLU A 70 16.10 6.66 -1.26
C GLU A 70 14.75 7.22 -0.88
N LEU A 71 13.70 6.45 -1.15
CA LEU A 71 12.34 6.84 -0.79
C LEU A 71 12.07 6.50 0.69
N PRO A 72 11.41 7.41 1.42
CA PRO A 72 11.00 7.12 2.79
C PRO A 72 9.97 6.00 2.82
N PRO A 73 9.85 5.27 3.95
CA PRO A 73 8.79 4.29 4.13
C PRO A 73 7.40 4.92 3.95
N TYR A 74 6.52 4.20 3.26
CA TYR A 74 5.13 4.62 3.13
C TYR A 74 4.38 4.38 4.44
N GLN A 75 3.62 5.37 4.88
CA GLN A 75 2.88 5.33 6.15
C GLN A 75 1.43 4.96 5.91
N VAL A 76 1.04 3.78 6.37
CA VAL A 76 -0.34 3.28 6.32
C VAL A 76 -1.01 3.53 7.66
N SER A 77 -2.07 4.33 7.68
CA SER A 77 -2.85 4.57 8.88
C SER A 77 -4.03 3.59 8.94
N ILE A 78 -4.10 2.82 10.02
CA ILE A 78 -5.11 1.79 10.24
C ILE A 78 -5.91 2.12 11.50
N GLY A 79 -7.22 1.98 11.44
CA GLY A 79 -8.09 2.14 12.59
C GLY A 79 -8.41 0.79 13.25
N VAL A 80 -8.67 0.84 14.54
CA VAL A 80 -9.27 -0.24 15.31
C VAL A 80 -10.55 0.23 15.97
N GLN A 81 -11.52 -0.65 16.10
CA GLN A 81 -12.80 -0.39 16.76
C GLN A 81 -13.17 -1.55 17.67
N LEU A 82 -13.55 -1.22 18.91
CA LEU A 82 -14.10 -2.18 19.85
C LEU A 82 -15.57 -2.48 19.54
N GLU A 83 -15.98 -3.69 19.82
CA GLU A 83 -17.37 -4.12 19.86
C GLU A 83 -17.79 -4.31 21.33
N GLY A 84 -19.04 -3.96 21.66
CA GLY A 84 -19.60 -4.06 22.99
C GLY A 84 -19.68 -2.70 23.68
N GLU A 85 -19.70 -2.73 25.01
CA GLU A 85 -19.80 -1.51 25.84
C GLU A 85 -18.45 -0.81 25.97
N PHE A 86 -18.46 0.49 26.28
CA PHE A 86 -17.25 1.24 26.60
C PHE A 86 -16.51 0.63 27.79
N SER A 87 -15.18 0.64 27.69
CA SER A 87 -14.34 0.29 28.83
C SER A 87 -14.11 1.52 29.70
N ASP A 88 -14.15 1.36 31.02
CA ASP A 88 -13.81 2.39 32.01
C ASP A 88 -12.29 2.53 32.23
N LYS A 89 -11.50 1.70 31.58
CA LYS A 89 -10.02 1.70 31.59
C LYS A 89 -9.47 1.56 30.17
N PRO A 90 -8.24 2.05 29.91
CA PRO A 90 -7.58 1.83 28.64
C PRO A 90 -7.42 0.34 28.34
N LEU A 91 -7.58 -0.04 27.06
CA LEU A 91 -7.39 -1.40 26.59
C LEU A 91 -6.21 -1.44 25.61
N LYS A 92 -5.33 -2.40 25.84
CA LYS A 92 -4.19 -2.66 24.97
C LYS A 92 -4.59 -3.61 23.86
N VAL A 93 -4.27 -3.23 22.62
CA VAL A 93 -4.40 -4.03 21.41
C VAL A 93 -3.03 -4.20 20.80
N LYS A 94 -2.62 -5.44 20.57
CA LYS A 94 -1.40 -5.75 19.82
C LYS A 94 -1.75 -6.28 18.44
N VAL A 95 -0.88 -5.93 17.49
CA VAL A 95 -0.97 -6.39 16.10
C VAL A 95 0.35 -7.05 15.69
N LYS A 96 0.27 -7.95 14.74
CA LYS A 96 1.43 -8.59 14.12
C LYS A 96 1.28 -8.65 12.61
N ALA A 97 2.42 -8.76 11.92
CA ALA A 97 2.47 -8.94 10.48
C ALA A 97 2.59 -10.42 10.14
N GLU A 98 1.79 -10.88 9.19
CA GLU A 98 1.85 -12.23 8.65
C GLU A 98 2.05 -12.19 7.14
N PRO A 99 2.79 -13.16 6.55
CA PRO A 99 2.96 -13.24 5.11
C PRO A 99 1.64 -13.55 4.40
N VAL A 100 1.54 -13.10 3.16
CA VAL A 100 0.45 -13.48 2.25
C VAL A 100 0.99 -14.51 1.27
N GLU A 101 0.34 -15.66 1.16
CA GLU A 101 0.78 -16.77 0.31
C GLU A 101 0.85 -16.33 -1.16
N GLY A 102 1.95 -16.66 -1.83
CA GLY A 102 2.17 -16.34 -3.24
C GLY A 102 2.73 -14.94 -3.53
N TYR A 103 2.99 -14.15 -2.49
CA TYR A 103 3.58 -12.81 -2.62
C TYR A 103 4.90 -12.68 -1.85
N GLU A 104 5.79 -11.83 -2.33
CA GLU A 104 6.96 -11.45 -1.54
C GLU A 104 6.51 -10.68 -0.30
N GLN A 105 7.14 -10.99 0.83
CA GLN A 105 6.79 -10.39 2.10
C GLN A 105 7.30 -8.95 2.17
N LEU A 106 6.39 -8.04 2.47
CA LEU A 106 6.70 -6.64 2.71
C LEU A 106 7.34 -6.47 4.11
N ALA A 107 8.46 -5.74 4.17
CA ALA A 107 9.06 -5.34 5.44
C ALA A 107 8.26 -4.16 6.03
N VAL A 108 7.77 -4.33 7.26
CA VAL A 108 6.96 -3.34 7.96
C VAL A 108 7.43 -3.13 9.39
N GLU A 109 7.25 -1.90 9.87
CA GLU A 109 7.45 -1.54 11.27
C GLU A 109 6.08 -1.29 11.90
N LEU A 110 5.76 -2.06 12.94
CA LEU A 110 4.52 -1.97 13.69
C LEU A 110 4.74 -1.21 15.00
N PRO A 111 3.71 -0.54 15.57
CA PRO A 111 3.79 -0.01 16.92
C PRO A 111 3.92 -1.16 17.93
N GLU A 112 4.53 -0.88 19.06
CA GLU A 112 4.65 -1.87 20.16
C GLU A 112 3.26 -2.28 20.67
N GLU A 113 2.33 -1.32 20.77
CA GLU A 113 0.95 -1.53 21.17
C GLU A 113 0.07 -0.39 20.65
N VAL A 114 -1.22 -0.64 20.56
CA VAL A 114 -2.27 0.34 20.26
C VAL A 114 -3.15 0.45 21.50
N ILE A 115 -3.36 1.67 22.01
CA ILE A 115 -4.20 1.90 23.17
C ILE A 115 -5.54 2.47 22.74
N VAL A 116 -6.62 1.81 23.14
CA VAL A 116 -7.97 2.39 23.10
C VAL A 116 -8.24 2.97 24.48
N GLU A 117 -8.34 4.29 24.55
CA GLU A 117 -8.48 5.03 25.79
C GLU A 117 -9.80 4.72 26.50
N ALA A 118 -9.84 4.93 27.83
CA ALA A 118 -11.05 4.75 28.63
C ALA A 118 -12.18 5.64 28.10
N GLY A 119 -13.36 5.06 27.91
CA GLY A 119 -14.53 5.73 27.36
C GLY A 119 -14.51 5.92 25.84
N GLU A 120 -13.42 5.51 25.18
CA GLU A 120 -13.33 5.48 23.72
C GLU A 120 -13.60 4.08 23.19
N TYR A 121 -14.02 3.98 21.93
CA TYR A 121 -14.23 2.69 21.26
C TYR A 121 -13.42 2.59 19.96
N ARG A 122 -12.62 3.61 19.66
CA ARG A 122 -11.76 3.64 18.46
C ARG A 122 -10.37 4.15 18.82
N ALA A 123 -9.39 3.59 18.13
CA ALA A 123 -8.04 4.11 18.08
C ALA A 123 -7.49 3.94 16.67
N ASN A 124 -6.36 4.57 16.38
CA ASN A 124 -5.64 4.36 15.13
C ASN A 124 -4.16 4.20 15.40
N PHE A 125 -3.48 3.59 14.46
CA PHE A 125 -2.04 3.41 14.48
C PHE A 125 -1.47 3.50 13.06
N THR A 126 -0.16 3.64 12.97
CA THR A 126 0.54 3.73 11.69
C THR A 126 1.49 2.55 11.54
N VAL A 127 1.49 1.98 10.34
CA VAL A 127 2.44 0.97 9.89
C VAL A 127 3.39 1.62 8.90
N ALA A 128 4.68 1.63 9.20
CA ALA A 128 5.68 2.10 8.27
C ALA A 128 6.13 0.94 7.37
N CYS A 129 5.94 1.09 6.07
CA CYS A 129 6.18 0.05 5.07
C CYS A 129 7.37 0.44 4.21
N ALA A 130 8.42 -0.39 4.20
CA ALA A 130 9.56 -0.19 3.32
C ALA A 130 9.15 -0.32 1.84
N ARG A 131 9.85 0.38 0.95
CA ARG A 131 9.70 0.19 -0.48
C ARG A 131 10.04 -1.27 -0.84
N PRO A 132 9.27 -1.94 -1.74
CA PRO A 132 9.64 -3.25 -2.28
C PRO A 132 11.05 -3.28 -2.82
N SER A 133 11.76 -4.38 -2.60
CA SER A 133 13.13 -4.59 -3.11
C SER A 133 13.15 -4.95 -4.60
N VAL A 134 12.02 -5.42 -5.12
CA VAL A 134 11.82 -5.80 -6.51
C VAL A 134 10.99 -4.76 -7.25
N TYR A 135 11.26 -4.59 -8.55
CA TYR A 135 10.49 -3.72 -9.43
C TYR A 135 9.39 -4.51 -10.14
N ASN A 136 8.26 -3.84 -10.39
CA ASN A 136 7.13 -4.38 -11.16
C ASN A 136 6.49 -5.65 -10.56
N GLU A 137 6.70 -5.88 -9.26
CA GLU A 137 6.06 -6.97 -8.52
C GLU A 137 5.28 -6.41 -7.33
N GLU A 138 4.19 -7.09 -6.98
CA GLU A 138 3.43 -6.78 -5.78
C GLU A 138 4.01 -7.49 -4.57
N CYS A 139 4.30 -6.72 -3.52
CA CYS A 139 4.63 -7.24 -2.20
C CYS A 139 3.45 -7.05 -1.28
N LYS A 140 3.11 -8.08 -0.51
CA LYS A 140 1.95 -8.04 0.39
C LYS A 140 2.30 -8.43 1.81
N VAL A 141 1.58 -7.82 2.73
CA VAL A 141 1.59 -8.21 4.13
C VAL A 141 0.18 -8.15 4.67
N LYS A 142 -0.13 -9.06 5.56
CA LYS A 142 -1.38 -9.09 6.30
C LYS A 142 -1.11 -8.65 7.73
N ILE A 143 -1.83 -7.63 8.20
CA ILE A 143 -1.83 -7.21 9.60
C ILE A 143 -2.99 -7.91 10.29
N VAL A 144 -2.71 -8.58 11.39
CA VAL A 144 -3.71 -9.30 12.21
C VAL A 144 -3.54 -8.94 13.67
N PHE A 145 -4.57 -9.19 14.48
CA PHE A 145 -4.49 -9.01 15.92
C PHE A 145 -3.67 -10.12 16.59
N ASP A 146 -2.91 -9.74 17.61
CA ASP A 146 -2.21 -10.66 18.51
C ASP A 146 -2.98 -10.77 19.85
N TYR A 147 -3.97 -11.65 19.88
CA TYR A 147 -4.88 -11.80 21.02
C TYR A 147 -4.19 -12.28 22.29
N ASP A 148 -3.14 -13.10 22.16
CA ASP A 148 -2.40 -13.63 23.33
C ASP A 148 -1.73 -12.52 24.15
N ASN A 149 -1.47 -11.37 23.52
CA ASN A 149 -0.80 -10.22 24.11
C ASN A 149 -1.69 -8.96 24.18
N SER A 150 -2.99 -9.12 24.00
CA SER A 150 -3.99 -8.03 24.01
C SER A 150 -4.98 -8.17 25.15
N ASP A 151 -5.65 -7.06 25.50
CA ASP A 151 -6.73 -7.04 26.49
C ASP A 151 -8.11 -7.24 25.84
N VAL A 152 -8.14 -7.71 24.59
CA VAL A 152 -9.33 -7.84 23.74
C VAL A 152 -9.39 -9.21 23.09
N ILE A 153 -10.58 -9.59 22.63
CA ILE A 153 -10.82 -10.81 21.87
C ILE A 153 -11.18 -10.52 20.42
N ALA A 154 -11.34 -11.57 19.62
CA ALA A 154 -11.80 -11.41 18.23
C ALA A 154 -13.22 -10.84 18.18
N GLY A 155 -13.40 -9.83 17.35
CA GLY A 155 -14.71 -9.29 16.99
C GLY A 155 -15.31 -9.98 15.77
N THR A 156 -15.89 -9.20 14.86
CA THR A 156 -16.50 -9.70 13.61
C THR A 156 -15.46 -10.38 12.72
N LYS A 157 -15.74 -11.61 12.29
CA LYS A 157 -14.81 -12.46 11.52
C LYS A 157 -14.21 -11.79 10.28
N GLU A 158 -15.00 -11.04 9.53
CA GLU A 158 -14.60 -10.40 8.27
C GLU A 158 -13.72 -9.16 8.49
N ARG A 159 -13.47 -8.79 9.75
CA ARG A 159 -12.74 -7.57 10.12
C ARG A 159 -11.48 -7.85 10.93
N GLN A 160 -10.93 -9.05 10.80
CA GLN A 160 -9.79 -9.52 11.59
C GLN A 160 -8.45 -9.40 10.86
N GLU A 161 -8.49 -9.03 9.60
CA GLU A 161 -7.32 -8.90 8.74
C GLU A 161 -7.33 -7.57 8.00
N TYR A 162 -6.16 -6.95 7.86
CA TYR A 162 -5.96 -5.76 7.04
C TYR A 162 -4.81 -6.04 6.06
N ILE A 163 -5.05 -5.89 4.76
CA ILE A 163 -4.06 -6.20 3.72
C ILE A 163 -3.35 -4.90 3.28
N ILE A 164 -2.02 -4.94 3.22
CA ILE A 164 -1.22 -3.88 2.62
C ILE A 164 -0.53 -4.45 1.40
N THR A 165 -0.81 -3.85 0.24
CA THR A 165 -0.21 -4.19 -1.04
C THR A 165 0.63 -3.02 -1.52
N LEU A 166 1.94 -3.22 -1.67
CA LEU A 166 2.83 -2.20 -2.19
C LEU A 166 3.54 -2.71 -3.43
N LYS A 167 3.81 -1.80 -4.36
CA LYS A 167 4.60 -2.08 -5.55
C LYS A 167 5.48 -0.89 -5.93
N ASP A 168 6.50 -1.14 -6.69
CA ASP A 168 7.30 -0.14 -7.38
C ASP A 168 7.27 -0.46 -8.87
N GLU A 169 6.15 -0.12 -9.50
CA GLU A 169 5.84 -0.42 -10.89
C GLU A 169 5.79 0.86 -11.70
N ALA A 170 6.57 0.91 -12.78
CA ALA A 170 6.54 2.03 -13.70
C ALA A 170 5.15 2.18 -14.34
N ILE A 171 4.61 3.41 -14.31
CA ILE A 171 3.29 3.72 -14.87
C ILE A 171 3.53 4.25 -16.28
N TRP A 172 3.68 3.32 -17.22
CA TRP A 172 4.03 3.64 -18.60
C TRP A 172 2.98 4.49 -19.30
N GLU A 173 1.71 4.34 -18.98
CA GLU A 173 0.62 5.14 -19.53
C GLU A 173 0.77 6.63 -19.17
N ASP A 174 1.25 6.94 -17.95
CA ASP A 174 1.54 8.30 -17.53
C ASP A 174 2.73 8.90 -18.32
N MET A 175 3.54 8.04 -18.96
CA MET A 175 4.67 8.40 -19.82
C MET A 175 4.34 8.37 -21.31
N TYR A 176 3.08 8.11 -21.67
CA TYR A 176 2.59 7.98 -23.05
C TYR A 176 3.30 6.91 -23.88
N VAL A 177 3.77 5.88 -23.23
CA VAL A 177 4.35 4.67 -23.82
C VAL A 177 3.70 3.44 -23.16
N ALA A 178 3.78 2.29 -23.81
CA ALA A 178 3.19 1.07 -23.28
C ALA A 178 4.18 0.21 -22.47
N SER A 179 5.48 0.49 -22.58
CA SER A 179 6.51 -0.34 -21.96
C SER A 179 7.87 0.33 -21.90
N LEU A 180 8.81 -0.26 -21.15
CA LEU A 180 10.22 0.10 -21.15
C LEU A 180 10.85 -0.02 -22.55
N GLU A 181 10.42 -0.99 -23.35
CA GLU A 181 10.91 -1.17 -24.72
C GLU A 181 10.55 0.05 -25.61
N GLU A 182 9.28 0.44 -25.62
CA GLU A 182 8.82 1.62 -26.37
C GLU A 182 9.47 2.90 -25.84
N TRP A 183 9.64 3.03 -24.51
CA TRP A 183 10.35 4.14 -23.89
C TRP A 183 11.80 4.19 -24.38
N ASN A 184 12.50 3.06 -24.47
CA ASN A 184 13.85 2.97 -25.01
C ASN A 184 13.93 3.28 -26.51
N GLU A 185 12.97 2.83 -27.32
CA GLU A 185 12.92 3.21 -28.74
C GLU A 185 12.86 4.72 -28.92
N MET A 186 12.14 5.41 -28.04
CA MET A 186 11.96 6.85 -28.11
C MET A 186 13.16 7.64 -27.59
N TYR A 187 13.75 7.23 -26.46
CA TYR A 187 14.70 8.04 -25.71
C TYR A 187 16.15 7.52 -25.70
N SER A 188 16.40 6.25 -26.01
CA SER A 188 17.76 5.71 -26.00
C SER A 188 18.74 6.43 -26.96
N PRO A 189 18.32 7.06 -28.08
CA PRO A 189 19.23 7.86 -28.88
C PRO A 189 19.85 9.06 -28.14
N TYR A 190 19.22 9.53 -27.09
CA TYR A 190 19.65 10.69 -26.32
C TYR A 190 20.36 10.31 -25.01
N ILE A 191 19.78 9.36 -24.28
CA ILE A 191 20.23 9.01 -22.92
C ILE A 191 20.92 7.66 -22.83
N GLY A 192 21.02 6.90 -23.93
CA GLY A 192 21.42 5.49 -23.92
C GLY A 192 20.29 4.59 -23.38
N THR A 193 20.45 3.28 -23.53
CA THR A 193 19.48 2.30 -23.06
C THR A 193 19.23 2.46 -21.56
N ALA A 194 17.98 2.41 -21.16
CA ALA A 194 17.55 2.48 -19.78
C ALA A 194 16.92 1.16 -19.35
N GLY A 195 17.16 0.79 -18.11
CA GLY A 195 16.39 -0.19 -17.36
C GLY A 195 15.53 0.50 -16.32
N GLU A 196 14.97 -0.28 -15.40
CA GLU A 196 14.05 0.19 -14.37
C GLU A 196 14.67 1.22 -13.41
N VAL A 197 15.93 1.00 -13.03
CA VAL A 197 16.66 1.90 -12.13
C VAL A 197 16.96 3.22 -12.80
N LYS A 198 17.44 3.19 -14.04
CA LYS A 198 17.78 4.40 -14.78
C LYS A 198 16.59 5.29 -15.04
N VAL A 199 15.42 4.71 -15.34
CA VAL A 199 14.18 5.48 -15.50
C VAL A 199 13.84 6.23 -14.22
N ARG A 200 13.85 5.55 -13.07
CA ARG A 200 13.59 6.16 -11.75
C ARG A 200 14.61 7.23 -11.40
N PHE A 201 15.87 6.96 -11.69
CA PHE A 201 16.96 7.93 -11.49
C PHE A 201 16.72 9.22 -12.31
N ILE A 202 16.33 9.09 -13.58
CA ILE A 202 16.03 10.25 -14.43
C ILE A 202 14.92 11.11 -13.81
N TYR A 203 13.83 10.48 -13.33
CA TYR A 203 12.74 11.19 -12.67
C TYR A 203 13.22 11.98 -11.44
N THR A 204 14.01 11.34 -10.60
CA THR A 204 14.55 11.93 -9.38
C THR A 204 15.57 13.05 -9.68
N ALA A 205 16.52 12.76 -10.56
CA ALA A 205 17.62 13.69 -10.87
C ALA A 205 17.13 14.99 -11.50
N LEU A 206 16.14 14.90 -12.37
CA LEU A 206 15.65 16.07 -13.10
C LEU A 206 14.69 16.94 -12.28
N LYS A 207 14.19 16.43 -11.15
CA LYS A 207 13.55 17.27 -10.13
C LYS A 207 14.48 18.39 -9.63
N ASN A 208 15.77 18.12 -9.59
CA ASN A 208 16.79 19.09 -9.13
C ASN A 208 17.11 20.19 -10.15
N ILE A 209 16.60 20.10 -11.39
CA ILE A 209 16.76 21.19 -12.34
C ILE A 209 15.79 22.31 -11.99
N ASN A 210 16.32 23.41 -11.48
CA ASN A 210 15.57 24.64 -11.21
C ASN A 210 15.21 25.33 -12.55
N TYR A 211 14.14 24.87 -13.18
CA TYR A 211 13.59 25.65 -14.30
C TYR A 211 12.87 26.88 -13.76
N HIS A 212 13.32 28.04 -14.17
CA HIS A 212 12.77 29.35 -13.83
C HIS A 212 11.31 29.57 -14.31
N TYR A 213 10.72 28.57 -14.95
CA TYR A 213 9.35 28.61 -15.43
C TYR A 213 8.45 27.81 -14.48
N ALA A 214 7.77 28.54 -13.61
CA ALA A 214 6.85 28.04 -12.58
C ALA A 214 5.63 27.22 -13.11
N TRP A 215 5.60 26.84 -14.38
CA TRP A 215 4.48 26.15 -15.01
C TRP A 215 4.75 24.70 -15.36
N THR A 216 5.99 24.27 -15.24
CA THR A 216 6.37 22.95 -15.67
C THR A 216 7.29 22.34 -14.64
N ASN A 217 6.83 21.32 -13.93
CA ASN A 217 7.71 20.27 -13.44
C ASN A 217 8.26 19.61 -14.72
N SER A 218 9.31 20.17 -15.27
CA SER A 218 9.53 20.24 -16.69
C SER A 218 9.83 18.92 -17.38
N LEU A 219 10.44 17.97 -16.71
CA LEU A 219 10.69 16.69 -17.36
C LEU A 219 9.51 15.75 -17.27
N TYR A 220 8.81 15.73 -16.16
CA TYR A 220 7.51 15.10 -16.06
C TYR A 220 6.61 15.58 -17.22
N TYR A 221 6.63 16.88 -17.50
CA TYR A 221 5.86 17.45 -18.61
C TYR A 221 6.45 17.11 -19.98
N TYR A 222 7.78 17.04 -20.15
CA TYR A 222 8.41 16.75 -21.45
C TYR A 222 8.43 15.27 -21.79
N ILE A 223 8.76 14.41 -20.85
CA ILE A 223 8.69 12.95 -21.04
C ILE A 223 7.24 12.51 -21.12
N ILE A 224 6.35 13.06 -20.28
CA ILE A 224 4.94 12.68 -20.19
C ILE A 224 4.10 13.29 -21.31
N MET A 225 4.40 14.49 -21.81
CA MET A 225 3.61 15.11 -22.90
C MET A 225 3.97 14.60 -24.29
N GLY A 226 4.75 13.50 -24.38
CA GLY A 226 4.98 12.80 -25.65
C GLY A 226 5.47 13.71 -26.76
N ARG A 227 6.40 14.64 -26.47
CA ARG A 227 7.02 15.47 -27.51
C ARG A 227 8.39 14.90 -27.89
N PRO A 228 8.44 13.85 -28.73
CA PRO A 228 9.68 13.19 -29.13
C PRO A 228 10.63 14.08 -29.94
N THR A 229 10.17 15.26 -30.37
CA THR A 229 10.96 16.15 -31.21
C THR A 229 11.96 17.02 -30.47
N TRP A 230 12.00 16.99 -29.15
CA TRP A 230 12.80 17.98 -28.41
C TRP A 230 13.95 17.37 -27.64
N GLY A 231 14.13 16.04 -27.60
CA GLY A 231 15.27 15.37 -26.98
C GLY A 231 15.69 15.98 -25.63
N PHE A 232 16.62 15.33 -24.97
CA PHE A 232 17.23 15.91 -23.78
C PHE A 232 18.14 17.08 -24.17
N THR A 233 17.97 18.25 -23.55
CA THR A 233 18.86 19.39 -23.75
C THR A 233 20.23 19.12 -23.14
N ALA A 234 21.26 19.86 -23.57
CA ALA A 234 22.59 19.77 -22.98
C ALA A 234 22.57 20.01 -21.47
N THR A 235 21.73 20.95 -21.00
CA THR A 235 21.57 21.25 -19.56
C THR A 235 20.98 20.07 -18.79
N GLU A 236 20.02 19.37 -19.36
CA GLU A 236 19.44 18.18 -18.76
C GLU A 236 20.44 17.03 -18.71
N MET A 237 21.18 16.83 -19.79
CA MET A 237 22.22 15.81 -19.85
C MET A 237 23.35 16.09 -18.86
N ASP A 238 23.77 17.34 -18.71
CA ASP A 238 24.78 17.75 -17.73
C ASP A 238 24.27 17.54 -16.30
N CYS A 239 22.99 17.83 -16.04
CA CYS A 239 22.37 17.54 -14.74
C CYS A 239 22.36 16.05 -14.44
N LEU A 240 21.91 15.21 -15.39
CA LEU A 240 21.87 13.75 -15.20
C LEU A 240 23.25 13.17 -14.88
N ARG A 241 24.30 13.59 -15.62
CA ARG A 241 25.67 13.18 -15.37
C ARG A 241 26.16 13.63 -13.98
N THR A 242 25.98 14.91 -13.65
CA THR A 242 26.39 15.48 -12.36
C THR A 242 25.71 14.80 -11.19
N GLN A 243 24.39 14.52 -11.29
CA GLN A 243 23.66 13.84 -10.22
C GLN A 243 24.09 12.37 -10.11
N LEU A 244 24.38 11.69 -11.23
CA LEU A 244 24.90 10.32 -11.19
C LEU A 244 26.30 10.24 -10.56
N GLU A 245 27.19 11.18 -10.88
CA GLU A 245 28.50 11.28 -10.27
C GLU A 245 28.37 11.52 -8.75
N ALA A 246 27.49 12.42 -8.32
CA ALA A 246 27.22 12.69 -6.92
C ALA A 246 26.66 11.47 -6.18
N TYR A 247 25.72 10.76 -6.80
CA TYR A 247 25.18 9.50 -6.28
C TYR A 247 26.30 8.47 -6.08
N ASN A 248 27.07 8.19 -7.12
CA ASN A 248 28.15 7.20 -7.08
C ASN A 248 29.28 7.58 -6.09
N ALA A 249 29.51 8.86 -5.86
CA ALA A 249 30.48 9.32 -4.88
C ALA A 249 30.02 9.19 -3.43
N SER A 250 28.72 9.14 -3.18
CA SER A 250 28.11 9.06 -1.84
C SER A 250 27.70 7.65 -1.42
N HIS A 251 27.81 6.67 -2.31
CA HIS A 251 27.42 5.28 -2.07
C HIS A 251 28.60 4.33 -2.25
N ASP A 252 28.59 3.21 -1.53
CA ASP A 252 29.65 2.19 -1.58
C ASP A 252 29.80 1.51 -2.95
N ALA A 253 28.72 1.52 -3.74
CA ALA A 253 28.68 0.96 -5.08
C ALA A 253 28.01 1.96 -6.06
N PRO A 254 28.46 1.99 -7.32
CA PRO A 254 27.83 2.80 -8.34
C PRO A 254 26.41 2.31 -8.64
N LEU A 255 25.55 3.24 -9.08
CA LEU A 255 24.18 2.92 -9.47
C LEU A 255 24.12 1.92 -10.61
N ALA A 256 23.39 0.85 -10.43
CA ALA A 256 23.27 -0.24 -11.39
C ALA A 256 21.84 -0.75 -11.50
N GLU A 257 21.52 -1.34 -12.64
CA GLU A 257 20.30 -2.11 -12.86
C GLU A 257 20.34 -3.44 -12.06
N PRO A 258 19.23 -4.14 -11.87
CA PRO A 258 19.18 -5.40 -11.12
C PRO A 258 20.09 -6.50 -11.69
N ASP A 259 20.39 -6.46 -12.98
CA ASP A 259 21.30 -7.39 -13.62
C ASP A 259 22.80 -7.02 -13.45
N GLY A 260 23.10 -5.94 -12.75
CA GLY A 260 24.43 -5.41 -12.52
C GLY A 260 24.95 -4.47 -13.61
N THR A 261 24.18 -4.20 -14.65
CA THR A 261 24.54 -3.20 -15.67
C THR A 261 24.61 -1.81 -15.06
N LEU A 262 25.75 -1.11 -15.19
CA LEU A 262 25.90 0.22 -14.63
C LEU A 262 25.01 1.24 -15.35
N VAL A 263 24.38 2.10 -14.57
CA VAL A 263 23.69 3.26 -15.10
C VAL A 263 24.72 4.26 -15.63
N THR A 264 24.56 4.64 -16.88
CA THR A 264 25.46 5.61 -17.56
C THR A 264 24.64 6.53 -18.47
N PHE A 265 25.19 7.71 -18.78
CA PHE A 265 24.64 8.62 -19.78
C PHE A 265 25.69 8.94 -20.85
N PRO A 266 25.29 9.08 -22.13
CA PRO A 266 26.19 9.50 -23.21
C PRO A 266 26.86 10.86 -22.92
N ASN A 267 28.04 11.07 -23.49
CA ASN A 267 28.77 12.35 -23.41
C ASN A 267 28.15 13.43 -24.30
#